data_4ed7d89199bc4263daf1e4cf34b40a27
#
_entry.id   4ed7d89199bc4263daf1e4cf34b40a27
#
_cell.length_a   1.000
_cell.length_b   1.000
_cell.length_c   1.000
_cell.angle_alpha   90.00
_cell.angle_beta   90.00
_cell.angle_gamma   90.00
#
_symmetry.space_group_name_H-M   'P 1'
#
loop_
_entity.id
_entity.type
_entity.pdbx_description
1 polymer ?
#
loop_
_entity_poly.entity_id
_entity_poly.type
_entity_poly.pdbx_seq_one_letter_code
_entity_poly.pdbx_strand_id
1 'polypeptide(L)'
;MASHSGRPGAIRKKGTKKGAQVGTGGHSRRRLEGKGPTPKAEDRTYHPAYKRKVKREAREAQEAAIARARAKSSIRVKPGHELIAGRNPVAEAARASVPIERVFILDNVKDDRVEEVVRLASAMGAPVYEVTRRDLDVATDGAVHQGVAIEVRGYDYADASDLIAGSLQQLGHPLLVALDQVTDPHNLGAVLRSAGAFGADGVIIPERRSAGVNTTAWKVSAGAAARVPVARATNLVRALEEAKSAGYFVVGLDGGGDAPLRGLSLADGPLVIVTGAEGAGLSRLVRETCDQIVSIPIASTVESLNAAVATGIALYEVASLRAQG
;
A
#
# COMPACT_ATOMS: atom_id res chain seq x y z
N MET A 1 -20.88 20.62 69.14
CA MET A 1 -19.72 20.11 69.92
C MET A 1 -18.95 19.18 68.96
N ALA A 2 -17.89 19.67 68.38
CA ALA A 2 -17.04 18.89 67.47
C ALA A 2 -15.69 18.67 68.18
N SER A 3 -15.38 17.40 68.46
CA SER A 3 -14.12 17.01 69.06
C SER A 3 -13.07 16.82 67.99
N HIS A 4 -12.04 17.65 67.99
CA HIS A 4 -10.84 17.48 67.23
C HIS A 4 -9.98 16.38 67.90
N SER A 5 -9.83 15.21 67.27
CA SER A 5 -8.83 14.22 67.65
C SER A 5 -7.50 14.57 66.97
N GLY A 6 -6.64 15.32 67.69
CA GLY A 6 -5.27 15.52 67.29
C GLY A 6 -4.49 14.18 67.33
N ARG A 7 -3.83 13.82 66.26
CA ARG A 7 -2.87 12.72 66.24
C ARG A 7 -1.75 13.04 67.24
N PRO A 8 -1.41 12.18 68.22
CA PRO A 8 -0.31 12.43 69.11
C PRO A 8 1.01 12.37 68.35
N GLY A 9 1.75 13.46 68.36
CA GLY A 9 3.13 13.49 67.92
C GLY A 9 3.98 12.48 68.70
N ALA A 10 4.90 11.81 68.03
CA ALA A 10 5.78 10.80 68.62
C ALA A 10 6.57 11.38 69.81
N ILE A 11 6.08 11.09 71.03
CA ILE A 11 6.76 11.48 72.26
C ILE A 11 7.92 10.51 72.51
N ARG A 12 9.17 10.98 72.45
CA ARG A 12 10.36 10.21 72.79
C ARG A 12 10.35 9.83 74.26
N LYS A 13 10.52 8.52 74.56
CA LYS A 13 10.76 8.02 75.91
C LYS A 13 11.96 8.74 76.55
N LYS A 14 11.82 9.29 77.77
CA LYS A 14 12.91 9.80 78.58
C LYS A 14 13.93 8.69 78.84
N GLY A 15 15.20 8.88 78.39
CA GLY A 15 16.28 7.92 78.70
C GLY A 15 17.21 7.56 77.54
N THR A 16 17.04 8.02 76.34
CA THR A 16 18.00 7.76 75.25
C THR A 16 19.11 8.82 75.23
N LYS A 17 20.33 8.39 75.37
CA LYS A 17 21.57 9.21 75.36
C LYS A 17 21.90 9.94 74.04
N LYS A 18 21.00 10.02 73.09
CA LYS A 18 21.22 10.81 71.90
C LYS A 18 20.42 12.12 72.01
N GLY A 19 21.12 13.23 72.03
CA GLY A 19 20.56 14.58 72.08
C GLY A 19 19.57 14.81 70.96
N ALA A 20 18.75 15.91 71.07
CA ALA A 20 17.78 16.30 70.06
C ALA A 20 18.43 16.21 68.66
N GLN A 21 17.80 15.44 67.81
CA GLN A 21 18.20 15.42 66.39
C GLN A 21 17.81 16.78 65.82
N VAL A 22 18.79 17.65 65.68
CA VAL A 22 18.63 18.87 64.87
C VAL A 22 18.24 18.42 63.49
N GLY A 23 17.13 18.89 62.99
CA GLY A 23 16.68 18.60 61.63
C GLY A 23 17.82 18.87 60.65
N THR A 24 17.89 18.11 59.58
CA THR A 24 18.94 18.19 58.54
C THR A 24 19.14 19.57 57.91
N GLY A 25 18.35 20.59 58.32
CA GLY A 25 18.48 21.99 57.90
C GLY A 25 19.75 22.73 58.32
N GLY A 26 20.62 22.11 59.13
CA GLY A 26 21.88 22.74 59.61
C GLY A 26 23.15 22.24 58.96
N HIS A 27 23.12 21.21 58.15
CA HIS A 27 24.34 20.64 57.51
C HIS A 27 24.51 21.16 56.09
N SER A 28 25.42 22.10 55.97
CA SER A 28 26.00 22.69 54.77
C SER A 28 25.06 22.84 53.55
N ARG A 29 24.78 24.07 53.20
CA ARG A 29 24.08 24.46 51.95
C ARG A 29 24.57 23.69 50.70
N ARG A 30 25.86 23.34 50.62
CA ARG A 30 26.45 22.52 49.53
C ARG A 30 25.89 21.12 49.41
N ARG A 31 25.34 20.53 50.45
CA ARG A 31 24.70 19.19 50.40
C ARG A 31 23.25 19.24 49.94
N LEU A 32 22.64 20.42 49.91
CA LEU A 32 21.28 20.67 49.45
C LEU A 32 21.24 21.33 48.07
N GLU A 33 22.40 21.72 47.52
CA GLU A 33 22.51 22.13 46.13
C GLU A 33 22.20 20.92 45.27
N GLY A 34 21.00 20.89 44.66
CA GLY A 34 20.60 19.87 43.68
C GLY A 34 21.58 19.87 42.49
N LYS A 35 21.83 18.72 41.93
CA LYS A 35 22.69 18.53 40.74
C LYS A 35 22.21 19.24 39.48
N GLY A 36 21.51 20.36 39.63
CA GLY A 36 20.88 21.10 38.53
C GLY A 36 19.46 20.55 38.15
N PRO A 37 18.80 21.12 37.14
CA PRO A 37 17.52 20.67 36.69
C PRO A 37 17.58 19.22 36.19
N THR A 38 16.59 18.43 36.54
CA THR A 38 16.51 17.03 36.12
C THR A 38 16.61 16.94 34.57
N PRO A 39 17.53 16.19 34.01
CA PRO A 39 17.66 16.03 32.56
C PRO A 39 16.33 15.62 31.93
N LYS A 40 16.08 16.04 30.69
CA LYS A 40 14.88 15.66 29.97
C LYS A 40 14.74 14.13 29.91
N ALA A 41 13.52 13.63 29.83
CA ALA A 41 13.25 12.19 29.79
C ALA A 41 14.03 11.47 28.68
N GLU A 42 14.23 12.13 27.55
CA GLU A 42 14.98 11.65 26.39
C GLU A 42 16.51 11.62 26.57
N ASP A 43 17.05 12.23 27.62
CA ASP A 43 18.50 12.24 27.92
C ASP A 43 18.86 11.30 29.08
N ARG A 44 17.87 10.60 29.65
CA ARG A 44 18.08 9.62 30.72
C ARG A 44 18.23 8.22 30.14
N THR A 45 19.39 7.62 30.23
CA THR A 45 19.75 6.31 29.64
C THR A 45 18.78 5.17 30.02
N TYR A 46 18.21 5.21 31.21
CA TYR A 46 17.25 4.21 31.73
C TYR A 46 15.78 4.48 31.33
N HIS A 47 15.48 5.66 30.77
CA HIS A 47 14.10 6.02 30.43
C HIS A 47 13.69 5.49 29.04
N PRO A 48 12.46 4.98 28.85
CA PRO A 48 12.00 4.50 27.55
C PRO A 48 12.14 5.53 26.41
N ALA A 49 12.00 6.83 26.71
CA ALA A 49 12.18 7.91 25.75
C ALA A 49 13.61 7.97 25.19
N TYR A 50 14.63 7.69 26.01
CA TYR A 50 16.02 7.61 25.56
C TYR A 50 16.22 6.50 24.52
N LYS A 51 15.67 5.30 24.78
CA LYS A 51 15.74 4.18 23.82
C LYS A 51 15.07 4.52 22.51
N ARG A 52 13.94 5.24 22.53
CA ARG A 52 13.23 5.72 21.32
C ARG A 52 14.06 6.77 20.58
N LYS A 53 14.67 7.72 21.29
CA LYS A 53 15.56 8.74 20.71
C LYS A 53 16.76 8.09 20.01
N VAL A 54 17.47 7.20 20.69
CA VAL A 54 18.63 6.49 20.12
C VAL A 54 18.24 5.68 18.87
N LYS A 55 17.09 4.98 18.91
CA LYS A 55 16.59 4.23 17.76
C LYS A 55 16.23 5.14 16.58
N ARG A 56 15.62 6.31 16.85
CA ARG A 56 15.32 7.31 15.83
C ARG A 56 16.59 7.89 15.20
N GLU A 57 17.54 8.33 16.02
CA GLU A 57 18.81 8.88 15.57
C GLU A 57 19.65 7.87 14.76
N ALA A 58 19.66 6.60 15.19
CA ALA A 58 20.29 5.53 14.44
C ALA A 58 19.64 5.32 13.06
N ARG A 59 18.30 5.37 12.99
CA ARG A 59 17.56 5.28 11.74
C ARG A 59 17.84 6.47 10.82
N GLU A 60 17.80 7.69 11.35
CA GLU A 60 18.10 8.92 10.60
C GLU A 60 19.56 8.92 10.07
N ALA A 61 20.50 8.46 10.89
CA ALA A 61 21.90 8.31 10.47
C ALA A 61 22.07 7.25 9.37
N GLN A 62 21.35 6.14 9.45
CA GLN A 62 21.33 5.10 8.42
C GLN A 62 20.71 5.63 7.11
N GLU A 63 19.57 6.30 7.17
CA GLU A 63 18.91 6.92 6.01
C GLU A 63 19.83 7.97 5.34
N ALA A 64 20.53 8.79 6.14
CA ALA A 64 21.50 9.76 5.63
C ALA A 64 22.72 9.09 4.98
N ALA A 65 23.20 7.98 5.54
CA ALA A 65 24.31 7.22 4.96
C ALA A 65 23.94 6.58 3.62
N ILE A 66 22.72 6.01 3.53
CA ILE A 66 22.15 5.47 2.28
C ILE A 66 22.01 6.59 1.24
N ALA A 67 21.46 7.75 1.61
CA ALA A 67 21.30 8.88 0.69
C ALA A 67 22.66 9.37 0.14
N ARG A 68 23.72 9.43 1.00
CA ARG A 68 25.08 9.79 0.57
C ARG A 68 25.69 8.73 -0.35
N ALA A 69 25.43 7.45 -0.10
CA ALA A 69 25.89 6.36 -0.94
C ALA A 69 25.20 6.40 -2.31
N ARG A 70 23.87 6.60 -2.35
CA ARG A 70 23.10 6.77 -3.59
C ARG A 70 23.59 7.93 -4.44
N ALA A 71 23.96 9.05 -3.83
CA ALA A 71 24.53 10.20 -4.54
C ALA A 71 25.86 9.89 -5.25
N LYS A 72 26.57 8.83 -4.82
CA LYS A 72 27.86 8.37 -5.37
C LYS A 72 27.71 7.17 -6.31
N SER A 73 26.54 6.56 -6.42
CA SER A 73 26.31 5.44 -7.33
C SER A 73 26.20 5.93 -8.78
N SER A 74 26.70 5.12 -9.71
CA SER A 74 26.49 5.34 -11.14
C SER A 74 25.05 5.09 -11.58
N ILE A 75 24.26 4.30 -10.80
CA ILE A 75 22.86 4.01 -11.07
C ILE A 75 21.99 5.07 -10.40
N ARG A 76 21.33 5.87 -11.24
CA ARG A 76 20.29 6.84 -10.81
C ARG A 76 18.98 6.42 -11.43
N VAL A 77 18.06 5.91 -10.62
CA VAL A 77 16.69 5.61 -11.04
C VAL A 77 15.96 6.90 -11.31
N LYS A 78 15.26 6.99 -12.43
CA LYS A 78 14.48 8.18 -12.80
C LYS A 78 13.29 8.37 -11.84
N PRO A 79 12.85 9.61 -11.59
CA PRO A 79 11.61 9.84 -10.83
C PRO A 79 10.43 9.08 -11.45
N GLY A 80 9.62 8.44 -10.62
CA GLY A 80 8.47 7.64 -11.08
C GLY A 80 8.81 6.25 -11.64
N HIS A 81 10.10 5.87 -11.66
CA HIS A 81 10.53 4.53 -12.04
C HIS A 81 10.84 3.68 -10.80
N GLU A 82 10.78 2.38 -10.97
CA GLU A 82 11.10 1.39 -9.94
C GLU A 82 12.30 0.54 -10.36
N LEU A 83 13.06 0.07 -9.37
CA LEU A 83 14.17 -0.85 -9.58
C LEU A 83 13.77 -2.24 -9.09
N ILE A 84 13.77 -3.22 -9.99
CA ILE A 84 13.53 -4.64 -9.69
C ILE A 84 14.88 -5.34 -9.70
N ALA A 85 15.20 -6.07 -8.64
CA ALA A 85 16.49 -6.74 -8.48
C ALA A 85 16.33 -8.24 -8.23
N GLY A 86 17.35 -9.02 -8.64
CA GLY A 86 17.40 -10.47 -8.50
C GLY A 86 16.96 -11.22 -9.76
N ARG A 87 17.61 -12.36 -10.01
CA ARG A 87 17.46 -13.11 -11.27
C ARG A 87 16.03 -13.54 -11.56
N ASN A 88 15.32 -14.08 -10.55
CA ASN A 88 13.94 -14.52 -10.71
C ASN A 88 12.96 -13.36 -10.91
N PRO A 89 12.92 -12.34 -10.03
CA PRO A 89 12.03 -11.20 -10.22
C PRO A 89 12.24 -10.49 -11.56
N VAL A 90 13.49 -10.33 -11.98
CA VAL A 90 13.83 -9.66 -13.24
C VAL A 90 13.39 -10.47 -14.45
N ALA A 91 13.63 -11.80 -14.45
CA ALA A 91 13.16 -12.67 -15.52
C ALA A 91 11.63 -12.72 -15.60
N GLU A 92 10.96 -12.78 -14.45
CA GLU A 92 9.49 -12.74 -14.40
C GLU A 92 8.92 -11.41 -14.94
N ALA A 93 9.51 -10.27 -14.58
CA ALA A 93 9.10 -8.97 -15.09
C ALA A 93 9.29 -8.89 -16.63
N ALA A 94 10.41 -9.36 -17.15
CA ALA A 94 10.68 -9.37 -18.58
C ALA A 94 9.69 -10.26 -19.36
N ARG A 95 9.39 -11.47 -18.85
CA ARG A 95 8.39 -12.38 -19.44
C ARG A 95 6.98 -11.82 -19.39
N ALA A 96 6.67 -11.05 -18.35
CA ALA A 96 5.38 -10.36 -18.20
C ALA A 96 5.27 -9.11 -19.08
N SER A 97 6.29 -8.80 -19.89
CA SER A 97 6.35 -7.60 -20.74
C SER A 97 6.19 -6.29 -19.96
N VAL A 98 6.72 -6.24 -18.74
CA VAL A 98 6.82 -4.98 -17.99
C VAL A 98 7.71 -4.03 -18.79
N PRO A 99 7.35 -2.75 -18.96
CA PRO A 99 8.17 -1.80 -19.72
C PRO A 99 9.55 -1.60 -19.07
N ILE A 100 10.57 -2.25 -19.60
CA ILE A 100 11.96 -2.14 -19.13
C ILE A 100 12.59 -0.92 -19.79
N GLU A 101 13.10 -0.01 -18.97
CA GLU A 101 13.79 1.20 -19.41
C GLU A 101 15.31 1.00 -19.49
N ARG A 102 15.89 0.28 -18.55
CA ARG A 102 17.33 -0.03 -18.48
C ARG A 102 17.58 -1.35 -17.78
N VAL A 103 18.63 -2.04 -18.21
CA VAL A 103 19.12 -3.24 -17.53
C VAL A 103 20.49 -2.95 -16.95
N PHE A 104 20.73 -3.38 -15.72
CA PHE A 104 22.01 -3.27 -15.02
C PHE A 104 22.52 -4.67 -14.68
N ILE A 105 23.69 -5.03 -15.15
CA ILE A 105 24.30 -6.34 -14.91
C ILE A 105 25.72 -6.18 -14.37
N LEU A 106 26.15 -7.11 -13.52
CA LEU A 106 27.55 -7.22 -13.16
C LEU A 106 28.34 -7.83 -14.32
N ASP A 107 29.58 -7.39 -14.47
CA ASP A 107 30.51 -8.05 -15.38
C ASP A 107 30.62 -9.55 -15.06
N ASN A 108 30.70 -10.40 -16.10
CA ASN A 108 30.83 -11.84 -16.01
C ASN A 108 29.69 -12.64 -15.34
N VAL A 109 28.48 -12.11 -15.26
CA VAL A 109 27.30 -12.91 -14.85
C VAL A 109 26.91 -13.87 -15.96
N LYS A 110 27.20 -15.17 -15.75
CA LYS A 110 26.73 -16.26 -16.63
C LYS A 110 25.52 -16.93 -15.98
N ASP A 111 24.33 -16.65 -16.49
CA ASP A 111 23.06 -17.26 -16.04
C ASP A 111 22.03 -17.13 -17.17
N ASP A 112 21.43 -18.24 -17.56
CA ASP A 112 20.48 -18.31 -18.68
C ASP A 112 19.31 -17.33 -18.54
N ARG A 113 18.87 -17.06 -17.30
CA ARG A 113 17.79 -16.10 -17.01
C ARG A 113 18.23 -14.67 -17.27
N VAL A 114 19.49 -14.34 -16.95
CA VAL A 114 20.04 -12.99 -17.21
C VAL A 114 20.20 -12.80 -18.73
N GLU A 115 20.66 -13.82 -19.44
CA GLU A 115 20.75 -13.79 -20.91
C GLU A 115 19.36 -13.62 -21.54
N GLU A 116 18.36 -14.34 -21.05
CA GLU A 116 16.96 -14.17 -21.48
C GLU A 116 16.46 -12.75 -21.25
N VAL A 117 16.73 -12.17 -20.08
CA VAL A 117 16.34 -10.79 -19.74
C VAL A 117 17.00 -9.79 -20.69
N VAL A 118 18.30 -9.93 -20.93
CA VAL A 118 19.04 -9.07 -21.85
C VAL A 118 18.44 -9.15 -23.25
N ARG A 119 18.13 -10.35 -23.74
CA ARG A 119 17.49 -10.55 -25.03
C ARG A 119 16.12 -9.90 -25.13
N LEU A 120 15.25 -10.11 -24.12
CA LEU A 120 13.90 -9.53 -24.10
C LEU A 120 13.94 -8.01 -23.97
N ALA A 121 14.78 -7.49 -23.10
CA ALA A 121 14.95 -6.05 -22.90
C ALA A 121 15.52 -5.37 -24.15
N SER A 122 16.50 -5.98 -24.79
CA SER A 122 17.07 -5.47 -26.06
C SER A 122 16.02 -5.45 -27.18
N ALA A 123 15.14 -6.45 -27.24
CA ALA A 123 14.02 -6.46 -28.19
C ALA A 123 13.02 -5.32 -27.95
N MET A 124 12.91 -4.83 -26.70
CA MET A 124 12.12 -3.66 -26.33
C MET A 124 12.90 -2.32 -26.51
N GLY A 125 14.17 -2.39 -26.95
CA GLY A 125 15.02 -1.21 -27.12
C GLY A 125 15.67 -0.71 -25.82
N ALA A 126 15.60 -1.47 -24.73
CA ALA A 126 16.18 -1.09 -23.45
C ALA A 126 17.71 -1.28 -23.46
N PRO A 127 18.50 -0.25 -23.12
CA PRO A 127 19.96 -0.37 -23.05
C PRO A 127 20.39 -1.21 -21.84
N VAL A 128 21.50 -1.95 -22.03
CA VAL A 128 22.15 -2.77 -21.01
C VAL A 128 23.42 -2.07 -20.54
N TYR A 129 23.57 -1.93 -19.23
CA TYR A 129 24.73 -1.31 -18.59
C TYR A 129 25.46 -2.31 -17.71
N GLU A 130 26.76 -2.42 -17.92
CA GLU A 130 27.65 -3.10 -16.99
C GLU A 130 27.95 -2.17 -15.80
N VAL A 131 27.78 -2.67 -14.59
CA VAL A 131 27.90 -1.88 -13.36
C VAL A 131 28.70 -2.66 -12.31
N THR A 132 29.21 -1.94 -11.30
CA THR A 132 29.91 -2.58 -10.19
C THR A 132 28.91 -3.18 -9.18
N ARG A 133 29.38 -4.17 -8.41
CA ARG A 133 28.58 -4.73 -7.30
C ARG A 133 28.12 -3.64 -6.31
N ARG A 134 29.04 -2.71 -5.99
CA ARG A 134 28.74 -1.58 -5.11
C ARG A 134 27.63 -0.71 -5.65
N ASP A 135 27.58 -0.48 -6.96
CA ASP A 135 26.50 0.33 -7.57
C ASP A 135 25.15 -0.35 -7.41
N LEU A 136 25.09 -1.68 -7.63
CA LEU A 136 23.87 -2.46 -7.42
C LEU A 136 23.48 -2.51 -5.94
N ASP A 137 24.40 -2.80 -5.01
CA ASP A 137 24.14 -2.82 -3.57
C ASP A 137 23.52 -1.49 -3.11
N VAL A 138 24.08 -0.37 -3.58
CA VAL A 138 23.58 0.97 -3.25
C VAL A 138 22.24 1.26 -3.88
N ALA A 139 22.05 0.94 -5.17
CA ALA A 139 20.81 1.24 -5.89
C ALA A 139 19.62 0.40 -5.39
N THR A 140 19.88 -0.83 -4.90
CA THR A 140 18.87 -1.76 -4.41
C THR A 140 18.67 -1.68 -2.88
N ASP A 141 19.31 -0.72 -2.19
CA ASP A 141 19.31 -0.61 -0.71
C ASP A 141 19.77 -1.90 0.00
N GLY A 142 20.74 -2.60 -0.58
CA GLY A 142 21.26 -3.86 -0.06
C GLY A 142 20.34 -5.07 -0.26
N ALA A 143 19.31 -4.97 -1.09
CA ALA A 143 18.51 -6.13 -1.47
C ALA A 143 19.34 -7.15 -2.25
N VAL A 144 18.91 -8.42 -2.22
CA VAL A 144 19.60 -9.53 -2.89
C VAL A 144 19.44 -9.41 -4.42
N HIS A 145 20.35 -8.69 -5.07
CA HIS A 145 20.29 -8.41 -6.51
C HIS A 145 20.85 -9.55 -7.41
N GLN A 146 21.63 -10.47 -6.87
CA GLN A 146 22.20 -11.63 -7.60
C GLN A 146 22.93 -11.25 -8.91
N GLY A 147 23.44 -10.04 -8.99
CA GLY A 147 24.18 -9.53 -10.15
C GLY A 147 23.34 -8.89 -11.25
N VAL A 148 22.04 -8.74 -11.09
CA VAL A 148 21.15 -8.12 -12.07
C VAL A 148 20.06 -7.27 -11.42
N ALA A 149 19.77 -6.14 -12.04
CA ALA A 149 18.60 -5.31 -11.77
C ALA A 149 18.09 -4.71 -13.08
N ILE A 150 16.79 -4.40 -13.13
CA ILE A 150 16.17 -3.64 -14.21
C ILE A 150 15.48 -2.42 -13.66
N GLU A 151 15.55 -1.33 -14.38
CA GLU A 151 14.68 -0.17 -14.15
C GLU A 151 13.45 -0.31 -15.03
N VAL A 152 12.30 -0.21 -14.40
CA VAL A 152 11.02 -0.27 -15.08
C VAL A 152 10.29 1.05 -14.91
N ARG A 153 9.53 1.45 -15.92
CA ARG A 153 8.66 2.61 -15.80
C ARG A 153 7.56 2.30 -14.80
N GLY A 154 7.33 3.21 -13.86
CA GLY A 154 6.14 3.16 -13.02
C GLY A 154 4.88 3.15 -13.88
N TYR A 155 3.81 2.57 -13.37
CA TYR A 155 2.54 2.55 -14.09
C TYR A 155 2.00 3.98 -14.24
N ASP A 156 1.57 4.32 -15.45
CA ASP A 156 0.98 5.62 -15.76
C ASP A 156 -0.53 5.56 -15.45
N TYR A 157 -0.89 6.08 -14.29
CA TYR A 157 -2.28 6.06 -13.82
C TYR A 157 -3.07 7.19 -14.49
N ALA A 158 -4.25 6.84 -14.99
CA ALA A 158 -5.22 7.82 -15.42
C ALA A 158 -5.80 8.61 -14.23
N ASP A 159 -6.34 9.79 -14.49
CA ASP A 159 -7.24 10.47 -13.56
C ASP A 159 -8.62 9.79 -13.56
N ALA A 160 -9.29 9.72 -12.40
CA ALA A 160 -10.58 9.04 -12.30
C ALA A 160 -11.69 9.78 -13.07
N SER A 161 -11.68 11.11 -13.05
CA SER A 161 -12.66 11.92 -13.78
C SER A 161 -12.48 11.78 -15.29
N ASP A 162 -11.23 11.74 -15.76
CA ASP A 162 -10.92 11.54 -17.18
C ASP A 162 -11.36 10.15 -17.66
N LEU A 163 -11.15 9.10 -16.84
CA LEU A 163 -11.58 7.74 -17.15
C LEU A 163 -13.12 7.65 -17.21
N ILE A 164 -13.83 8.23 -16.24
CA ILE A 164 -15.31 8.25 -16.21
C ILE A 164 -15.87 8.97 -17.44
N ALA A 165 -15.36 10.15 -17.75
CA ALA A 165 -15.85 10.91 -18.90
C ALA A 165 -15.46 10.26 -20.25
N GLY A 166 -14.24 9.72 -20.35
CA GLY A 166 -13.72 9.11 -21.56
C GLY A 166 -14.44 7.81 -21.94
N SER A 167 -14.81 6.98 -20.95
CA SER A 167 -15.53 5.73 -21.22
C SER A 167 -16.96 5.95 -21.74
N LEU A 168 -17.62 7.05 -21.38
CA LEU A 168 -18.94 7.41 -21.95
C LEU A 168 -18.88 7.82 -23.42
N GLN A 169 -17.72 8.17 -23.95
CA GLN A 169 -17.55 8.54 -25.35
C GLN A 169 -17.33 7.33 -26.27
N GLN A 170 -17.13 6.15 -25.68
CA GLN A 170 -16.95 4.91 -26.43
C GLN A 170 -18.30 4.36 -26.88
N LEU A 171 -18.28 3.59 -27.99
CA LEU A 171 -19.48 2.90 -28.45
C LEU A 171 -19.81 1.73 -27.53
N GLY A 172 -21.09 1.62 -27.14
CA GLY A 172 -21.59 0.51 -26.34
C GLY A 172 -22.05 0.94 -24.94
N HIS A 173 -21.98 0.00 -24.00
CA HIS A 173 -22.43 0.22 -22.63
C HIS A 173 -21.19 0.32 -21.71
N PRO A 174 -20.79 1.50 -21.28
CA PRO A 174 -19.58 1.68 -20.45
C PRO A 174 -19.62 0.82 -19.19
N LEU A 175 -18.48 0.20 -18.87
CA LEU A 175 -18.32 -0.66 -17.70
C LEU A 175 -17.03 -0.32 -16.98
N LEU A 176 -17.13 0.17 -15.76
CA LEU A 176 -16.00 0.44 -14.89
C LEU A 176 -16.00 -0.50 -13.67
N VAL A 177 -14.84 -0.74 -13.14
CA VAL A 177 -14.65 -1.44 -11.86
C VAL A 177 -14.06 -0.46 -10.86
N ALA A 178 -14.57 -0.44 -9.64
CA ALA A 178 -14.00 0.32 -8.54
C ALA A 178 -13.61 -0.63 -7.39
N LEU A 179 -12.41 -0.46 -6.85
CA LEU A 179 -11.90 -1.30 -5.76
C LEU A 179 -11.81 -0.51 -4.45
N ASP A 180 -12.57 -0.90 -3.45
CA ASP A 180 -12.55 -0.27 -2.12
C ASP A 180 -11.61 -1.02 -1.19
N GLN A 181 -10.45 -0.42 -0.89
CA GLN A 181 -9.43 -0.95 0.04
C GLN A 181 -8.88 -2.35 -0.29
N VAL A 182 -8.81 -2.71 -1.56
CA VAL A 182 -8.15 -3.93 -2.02
C VAL A 182 -6.62 -3.68 -2.01
N THR A 183 -5.92 -4.26 -1.04
CA THR A 183 -4.49 -3.99 -0.77
C THR A 183 -3.53 -5.05 -1.32
N ASP A 184 -4.03 -6.21 -1.76
CA ASP A 184 -3.22 -7.26 -2.35
C ASP A 184 -3.03 -7.02 -3.86
N PRO A 185 -1.76 -6.88 -4.35
CA PRO A 185 -1.47 -6.76 -5.77
C PRO A 185 -1.89 -7.98 -6.60
N HIS A 186 -1.98 -9.17 -6.01
CA HIS A 186 -2.49 -10.36 -6.71
C HIS A 186 -3.96 -10.18 -7.07
N ASN A 187 -4.78 -9.65 -6.14
CA ASN A 187 -6.19 -9.37 -6.42
C ASN A 187 -6.34 -8.28 -7.48
N LEU A 188 -5.58 -7.19 -7.39
CA LEU A 188 -5.61 -6.14 -8.42
C LEU A 188 -5.27 -6.72 -9.81
N GLY A 189 -4.20 -7.52 -9.90
CA GLY A 189 -3.81 -8.15 -11.17
C GLY A 189 -4.87 -9.09 -11.73
N ALA A 190 -5.52 -9.89 -10.89
CA ALA A 190 -6.60 -10.79 -11.29
C ALA A 190 -7.87 -10.03 -11.71
N VAL A 191 -8.20 -8.92 -11.02
CA VAL A 191 -9.29 -8.02 -11.43
C VAL A 191 -9.00 -7.41 -12.80
N LEU A 192 -7.80 -6.88 -13.03
CA LEU A 192 -7.41 -6.35 -14.34
C LEU A 192 -7.54 -7.38 -15.45
N ARG A 193 -7.15 -8.63 -15.18
CA ARG A 193 -7.29 -9.72 -16.14
C ARG A 193 -8.76 -10.00 -16.48
N SER A 194 -9.63 -10.03 -15.48
CA SER A 194 -11.07 -10.22 -15.65
C SER A 194 -11.69 -9.02 -16.35
N ALA A 195 -11.30 -7.79 -15.98
CA ALA A 195 -11.75 -6.56 -16.62
C ALA A 195 -11.43 -6.57 -18.12
N GLY A 196 -10.19 -6.92 -18.50
CA GLY A 196 -9.81 -7.05 -19.90
C GLY A 196 -10.51 -8.20 -20.64
N ALA A 197 -10.84 -9.30 -19.95
CA ALA A 197 -11.54 -10.43 -20.55
C ALA A 197 -13.02 -10.16 -20.84
N PHE A 198 -13.67 -9.36 -19.97
CA PHE A 198 -15.11 -9.08 -20.04
C PHE A 198 -15.43 -7.66 -20.52
N GLY A 199 -14.46 -6.95 -21.09
CA GLY A 199 -14.69 -5.67 -21.78
C GLY A 199 -14.98 -4.50 -20.84
N ALA A 200 -14.40 -4.48 -19.64
CA ALA A 200 -14.45 -3.27 -18.80
C ALA A 200 -13.49 -2.20 -19.35
N ASP A 201 -13.95 -0.95 -19.34
CA ASP A 201 -13.24 0.21 -19.89
C ASP A 201 -12.12 0.70 -18.97
N GLY A 202 -12.15 0.33 -17.70
CA GLY A 202 -11.10 0.68 -16.74
C GLY A 202 -11.38 0.27 -15.31
N VAL A 203 -10.36 0.45 -14.47
CA VAL A 203 -10.40 0.13 -13.04
C VAL A 203 -10.04 1.38 -12.24
N ILE A 204 -10.86 1.76 -11.27
CA ILE A 204 -10.63 2.88 -10.35
C ILE A 204 -10.15 2.33 -9.01
N ILE A 205 -9.02 2.82 -8.53
CA ILE A 205 -8.45 2.47 -7.23
C ILE A 205 -8.25 3.72 -6.36
N PRO A 206 -8.39 3.64 -5.03
CA PRO A 206 -7.99 4.72 -4.16
C PRO A 206 -6.48 4.98 -4.25
N GLU A 207 -6.08 6.24 -4.13
CA GLU A 207 -4.65 6.62 -4.05
C GLU A 207 -3.97 6.04 -2.80
N ARG A 208 -4.73 5.86 -1.72
CA ARG A 208 -4.24 5.36 -0.43
C ARG A 208 -4.99 4.10 -0.02
N ARG A 209 -4.32 3.23 0.74
CA ARG A 209 -4.88 1.97 1.26
C ARG A 209 -5.38 1.05 0.15
N SER A 210 -4.67 1.03 -0.97
CA SER A 210 -4.96 0.20 -2.13
C SER A 210 -3.65 -0.34 -2.71
N ALA A 211 -3.73 -1.50 -3.34
CA ALA A 211 -2.64 -2.01 -4.16
C ALA A 211 -2.44 -1.11 -5.38
N GLY A 212 -1.17 -0.88 -5.73
CA GLY A 212 -0.81 -0.29 -7.01
C GLY A 212 -0.46 -1.34 -8.06
N VAL A 213 -0.40 -0.92 -9.32
CA VAL A 213 0.04 -1.76 -10.44
C VAL A 213 1.56 -1.88 -10.40
N ASN A 214 2.04 -2.74 -9.51
CA ASN A 214 3.44 -3.12 -9.40
C ASN A 214 3.74 -4.37 -10.26
N THR A 215 4.97 -4.88 -10.22
CA THR A 215 5.40 -6.07 -10.96
C THR A 215 4.51 -7.30 -10.71
N THR A 216 4.03 -7.49 -9.47
CA THR A 216 3.14 -8.61 -9.11
C THR A 216 1.78 -8.46 -9.78
N ALA A 217 1.14 -7.30 -9.68
CA ALA A 217 -0.13 -7.03 -10.32
C ALA A 217 0.01 -7.11 -11.86
N TRP A 218 1.11 -6.59 -12.40
CA TRP A 218 1.41 -6.70 -13.83
C TRP A 218 1.49 -8.15 -14.31
N LYS A 219 2.26 -8.99 -13.61
CA LYS A 219 2.41 -10.42 -13.93
C LYS A 219 1.06 -11.14 -13.86
N VAL A 220 0.30 -10.96 -12.80
CA VAL A 220 -0.99 -11.64 -12.58
C VAL A 220 -2.03 -11.19 -13.61
N SER A 221 -1.96 -9.95 -14.07
CA SER A 221 -2.86 -9.42 -15.09
C SER A 221 -2.70 -10.07 -16.48
N ALA A 222 -1.65 -10.85 -16.70
CA ALA A 222 -1.36 -11.50 -17.99
C ALA A 222 -1.42 -10.53 -19.19
N GLY A 223 -0.86 -9.32 -19.01
CA GLY A 223 -0.83 -8.27 -20.03
C GLY A 223 -2.07 -7.38 -20.09
N ALA A 224 -3.10 -7.64 -19.27
CA ALA A 224 -4.29 -6.78 -19.23
C ALA A 224 -3.96 -5.38 -18.67
N ALA A 225 -2.98 -5.26 -17.75
CA ALA A 225 -2.52 -3.98 -17.23
C ALA A 225 -2.02 -2.99 -18.29
N ALA A 226 -1.60 -3.48 -19.46
CA ALA A 226 -1.19 -2.63 -20.59
C ALA A 226 -2.38 -2.13 -21.44
N ARG A 227 -3.56 -2.71 -21.27
CA ARG A 227 -4.74 -2.46 -22.11
C ARG A 227 -5.92 -1.87 -21.35
N VAL A 228 -6.08 -2.25 -20.08
CA VAL A 228 -7.14 -1.76 -19.21
C VAL A 228 -6.56 -0.62 -18.38
N PRO A 229 -6.98 0.62 -18.60
CA PRO A 229 -6.49 1.75 -17.83
C PRO A 229 -6.86 1.61 -16.36
N VAL A 230 -5.90 1.94 -15.48
CA VAL A 230 -6.14 2.05 -14.05
C VAL A 230 -6.07 3.52 -13.67
N ALA A 231 -7.15 4.02 -13.09
CA ALA A 231 -7.24 5.38 -12.60
C ALA A 231 -7.07 5.44 -11.08
N ARG A 232 -6.44 6.50 -10.59
CA ARG A 232 -6.35 6.79 -9.15
C ARG A 232 -7.36 7.84 -8.75
N ALA A 233 -8.14 7.53 -7.71
CA ALA A 233 -9.05 8.46 -7.07
C ALA A 233 -8.48 8.89 -5.70
N THR A 234 -8.32 10.17 -5.47
CA THR A 234 -7.94 10.72 -4.15
C THR A 234 -9.00 10.38 -3.10
N ASN A 235 -10.27 10.35 -3.53
CA ASN A 235 -11.43 9.96 -2.73
C ASN A 235 -12.37 9.11 -3.59
N LEU A 236 -12.51 7.83 -3.24
CA LEU A 236 -13.33 6.89 -4.01
C LEU A 236 -14.82 7.26 -3.98
N VAL A 237 -15.36 7.68 -2.83
CA VAL A 237 -16.77 8.10 -2.72
C VAL A 237 -17.07 9.24 -3.68
N ARG A 238 -16.21 10.26 -3.73
CA ARG A 238 -16.36 11.38 -4.66
C ARG A 238 -16.31 10.92 -6.13
N ALA A 239 -15.42 10.00 -6.48
CA ALA A 239 -15.34 9.47 -7.85
C ALA A 239 -16.62 8.68 -8.22
N LEU A 240 -17.20 7.93 -7.27
CA LEU A 240 -18.48 7.24 -7.49
C LEU A 240 -19.66 8.22 -7.64
N GLU A 241 -19.71 9.29 -6.83
CA GLU A 241 -20.70 10.36 -6.97
C GLU A 241 -20.58 11.08 -8.31
N GLU A 242 -19.34 11.31 -8.78
CA GLU A 242 -19.07 11.88 -10.10
C GLU A 242 -19.54 10.95 -11.22
N ALA A 243 -19.27 9.64 -11.11
CA ALA A 243 -19.79 8.64 -12.06
C ALA A 243 -21.33 8.63 -12.11
N LYS A 244 -21.99 8.67 -10.94
CA LYS A 244 -23.46 8.78 -10.87
C LYS A 244 -23.98 10.05 -11.56
N SER A 245 -23.32 11.18 -11.31
CA SER A 245 -23.66 12.46 -11.93
C SER A 245 -23.48 12.44 -13.45
N ALA A 246 -22.54 11.62 -13.94
CA ALA A 246 -22.30 11.39 -15.36
C ALA A 246 -23.26 10.37 -16.00
N GLY A 247 -24.11 9.72 -15.22
CA GLY A 247 -25.14 8.79 -15.70
C GLY A 247 -24.84 7.30 -15.50
N TYR A 248 -23.79 6.96 -14.73
CA TYR A 248 -23.53 5.57 -14.31
C TYR A 248 -24.43 5.15 -13.18
N PHE A 249 -24.82 3.89 -13.19
CA PHE A 249 -25.29 3.18 -12.01
C PHE A 249 -24.10 2.58 -11.25
N VAL A 250 -24.14 2.66 -9.94
CA VAL A 250 -23.08 2.14 -9.06
C VAL A 250 -23.61 0.93 -8.29
N VAL A 251 -23.05 -0.24 -8.58
CA VAL A 251 -23.47 -1.52 -7.98
C VAL A 251 -22.35 -2.08 -7.11
N GLY A 252 -22.62 -2.21 -5.82
CA GLY A 252 -21.70 -2.76 -4.84
C GLY A 252 -21.87 -4.28 -4.68
N LEU A 253 -20.75 -5.00 -4.60
CA LEU A 253 -20.73 -6.43 -4.29
C LEU A 253 -20.56 -6.62 -2.79
N ASP A 254 -21.53 -7.26 -2.14
CA ASP A 254 -21.49 -7.57 -0.71
C ASP A 254 -22.36 -8.78 -0.41
N GLY A 255 -21.89 -9.67 0.47
CA GLY A 255 -22.63 -10.88 0.85
C GLY A 255 -23.97 -10.60 1.54
N GLY A 256 -24.13 -9.41 2.15
CA GLY A 256 -25.39 -8.92 2.73
C GLY A 256 -26.20 -8.03 1.76
N GLY A 257 -26.07 -8.22 0.46
CA GLY A 257 -26.86 -7.49 -0.54
C GLY A 257 -28.30 -7.96 -0.60
N ASP A 258 -29.22 -7.03 -0.82
CA ASP A 258 -30.67 -7.28 -0.85
C ASP A 258 -31.16 -7.87 -2.18
N ALA A 259 -30.34 -7.81 -3.23
CA ALA A 259 -30.64 -8.31 -4.56
C ALA A 259 -29.59 -9.34 -5.02
N PRO A 260 -29.98 -10.36 -5.81
CA PRO A 260 -29.02 -11.27 -6.42
C PRO A 260 -28.27 -10.58 -7.57
N LEU A 261 -26.99 -10.90 -7.75
CA LEU A 261 -26.21 -10.47 -8.91
C LEU A 261 -26.81 -11.00 -10.22
N ARG A 262 -27.32 -12.23 -10.18
CA ARG A 262 -27.92 -12.88 -11.36
C ARG A 262 -29.11 -12.11 -11.89
N GLY A 263 -29.11 -11.79 -13.19
CA GLY A 263 -30.16 -11.03 -13.82
C GLY A 263 -30.18 -9.55 -13.44
N LEU A 264 -29.00 -8.96 -13.19
CA LEU A 264 -28.82 -7.55 -12.82
C LEU A 264 -29.50 -6.62 -13.83
N SER A 265 -30.59 -6.00 -13.44
CA SER A 265 -31.41 -5.12 -14.32
C SER A 265 -30.69 -3.85 -14.79
N LEU A 266 -29.60 -3.46 -14.10
CA LEU A 266 -28.79 -2.30 -14.43
C LEU A 266 -27.65 -2.63 -15.42
N ALA A 267 -27.57 -3.87 -15.90
CA ALA A 267 -26.47 -4.32 -16.76
C ALA A 267 -26.42 -3.61 -18.12
N ASP A 268 -27.57 -3.20 -18.66
CA ASP A 268 -27.67 -2.61 -20.00
C ASP A 268 -27.30 -1.13 -20.09
N GLY A 269 -27.04 -0.48 -18.96
CA GLY A 269 -26.63 0.93 -18.90
C GLY A 269 -25.15 1.10 -18.57
N PRO A 270 -24.69 2.38 -18.51
CA PRO A 270 -23.39 2.69 -17.94
C PRO A 270 -23.29 2.21 -16.50
N LEU A 271 -22.26 1.40 -16.17
CA LEU A 271 -22.22 0.66 -14.91
C LEU A 271 -20.84 0.74 -14.25
N VAL A 272 -20.83 0.95 -12.94
CA VAL A 272 -19.63 0.77 -12.08
C VAL A 272 -19.89 -0.40 -11.13
N ILE A 273 -19.09 -1.45 -11.23
CA ILE A 273 -19.07 -2.55 -10.25
C ILE A 273 -18.07 -2.21 -9.16
N VAL A 274 -18.51 -2.15 -7.91
CA VAL A 274 -17.68 -1.86 -6.76
C VAL A 274 -17.42 -3.11 -5.95
N THR A 275 -16.14 -3.43 -5.74
CA THR A 275 -15.70 -4.57 -4.92
C THR A 275 -14.94 -4.07 -3.71
N GLY A 276 -15.29 -4.55 -2.53
CA GLY A 276 -14.64 -4.22 -1.27
C GLY A 276 -13.46 -5.13 -0.93
N ALA A 277 -12.81 -4.82 0.19
CA ALA A 277 -11.72 -5.61 0.75
C ALA A 277 -12.21 -7.01 1.19
N GLU A 278 -11.29 -7.99 1.14
CA GLU A 278 -11.55 -9.33 1.67
C GLU A 278 -11.91 -9.27 3.16
N GLY A 279 -12.97 -9.97 3.54
CA GLY A 279 -13.48 -10.04 4.91
C GLY A 279 -14.20 -8.79 5.40
N ALA A 280 -13.71 -7.59 5.11
CA ALA A 280 -14.35 -6.34 5.54
C ALA A 280 -15.47 -5.86 4.59
N GLY A 281 -15.46 -6.30 3.33
CA GLY A 281 -16.42 -5.87 2.31
C GLY A 281 -16.26 -4.40 1.94
N LEU A 282 -17.37 -3.77 1.58
CA LEU A 282 -17.43 -2.36 1.23
C LEU A 282 -17.36 -1.48 2.48
N SER A 283 -16.56 -0.41 2.42
CA SER A 283 -16.61 0.61 3.47
C SER A 283 -17.99 1.26 3.55
N ARG A 284 -18.39 1.72 4.75
CA ARG A 284 -19.74 2.26 5.00
C ARG A 284 -20.13 3.34 3.99
N LEU A 285 -19.29 4.33 3.76
CA LEU A 285 -19.60 5.43 2.84
C LEU A 285 -19.68 4.97 1.39
N VAL A 286 -18.83 4.05 0.95
CA VAL A 286 -18.91 3.47 -0.40
C VAL A 286 -20.20 2.69 -0.56
N ARG A 287 -20.58 1.88 0.45
CA ARG A 287 -21.85 1.14 0.44
C ARG A 287 -23.07 2.07 0.35
N GLU A 288 -23.08 3.16 1.11
CA GLU A 288 -24.15 4.17 1.08
C GLU A 288 -24.23 4.93 -0.25
N THR A 289 -23.13 5.03 -0.99
CA THR A 289 -23.06 5.70 -2.30
C THR A 289 -23.60 4.80 -3.43
N CYS A 290 -23.56 3.47 -3.28
CA CYS A 290 -24.07 2.55 -4.28
C CYS A 290 -25.59 2.71 -4.49
N ASP A 291 -26.03 2.60 -5.75
CA ASP A 291 -27.45 2.59 -6.09
C ASP A 291 -28.11 1.25 -5.73
N GLN A 292 -27.32 0.18 -5.81
CA GLN A 292 -27.75 -1.17 -5.47
C GLN A 292 -26.59 -1.96 -4.85
N ILE A 293 -26.92 -2.78 -3.86
CA ILE A 293 -25.99 -3.77 -3.31
C ILE A 293 -26.46 -5.16 -3.74
N VAL A 294 -25.58 -5.89 -4.42
CA VAL A 294 -25.91 -7.22 -4.91
C VAL A 294 -25.04 -8.29 -4.26
N SER A 295 -25.63 -9.47 -4.08
CA SER A 295 -24.94 -10.62 -3.51
C SER A 295 -24.73 -11.72 -4.55
N ILE A 296 -23.62 -12.43 -4.42
CA ILE A 296 -23.33 -13.67 -5.12
C ILE A 296 -23.76 -14.81 -4.19
N PRO A 297 -24.72 -15.66 -4.56
CA PRO A 297 -25.12 -16.78 -3.74
C PRO A 297 -23.94 -17.76 -3.52
N ILE A 298 -23.58 -18.00 -2.27
CA ILE A 298 -22.54 -18.95 -1.87
C ILE A 298 -23.09 -19.98 -0.87
N ALA A 299 -22.46 -21.14 -0.82
CA ALA A 299 -22.83 -22.14 0.17
C ALA A 299 -22.44 -21.66 1.59
N SER A 300 -23.25 -21.97 2.59
CA SER A 300 -23.09 -21.53 3.98
C SER A 300 -21.81 -21.98 4.67
N THR A 301 -21.01 -22.85 4.04
CA THR A 301 -19.73 -23.34 4.55
C THR A 301 -18.57 -22.36 4.37
N VAL A 302 -18.76 -21.30 3.60
CA VAL A 302 -17.76 -20.27 3.30
C VAL A 302 -18.37 -18.89 3.59
N GLU A 303 -17.63 -18.04 4.31
CA GLU A 303 -18.13 -16.72 4.72
C GLU A 303 -18.08 -15.69 3.59
N SER A 304 -17.10 -15.76 2.70
CA SER A 304 -16.91 -14.82 1.60
C SER A 304 -16.11 -15.41 0.44
N LEU A 305 -16.19 -14.79 -0.72
CA LEU A 305 -15.33 -15.06 -1.86
C LEU A 305 -14.10 -14.13 -1.82
N ASN A 306 -13.01 -14.57 -2.44
CA ASN A 306 -11.90 -13.69 -2.76
C ASN A 306 -12.40 -12.52 -3.62
N ALA A 307 -11.90 -11.30 -3.37
CA ALA A 307 -12.36 -10.07 -4.02
C ALA A 307 -12.24 -10.13 -5.56
N ALA A 308 -11.14 -10.68 -6.09
CA ALA A 308 -10.96 -10.81 -7.54
C ALA A 308 -11.89 -11.86 -8.15
N VAL A 309 -12.20 -12.94 -7.42
CA VAL A 309 -13.17 -13.96 -7.87
C VAL A 309 -14.57 -13.36 -7.93
N ALA A 310 -14.99 -12.64 -6.87
CA ALA A 310 -16.29 -11.97 -6.84
C ALA A 310 -16.43 -10.95 -7.99
N THR A 311 -15.38 -10.13 -8.22
CA THR A 311 -15.35 -9.18 -9.35
C THR A 311 -15.46 -9.91 -10.69
N GLY A 312 -14.71 -11.01 -10.87
CA GLY A 312 -14.72 -11.79 -12.11
C GLY A 312 -16.11 -12.39 -12.41
N ILE A 313 -16.82 -12.90 -11.39
CA ILE A 313 -18.20 -13.41 -11.52
C ILE A 313 -19.14 -12.27 -11.91
N ALA A 314 -19.02 -11.10 -11.29
CA ALA A 314 -19.87 -9.95 -11.60
C ALA A 314 -19.66 -9.45 -13.03
N LEU A 315 -18.42 -9.33 -13.47
CA LEU A 315 -18.08 -8.93 -14.83
C LEU A 315 -18.58 -9.93 -15.87
N TYR A 316 -18.47 -11.25 -15.58
CA TYR A 316 -19.01 -12.30 -16.43
C TYR A 316 -20.53 -12.21 -16.55
N GLU A 317 -21.23 -12.00 -15.44
CA GLU A 317 -22.70 -11.86 -15.45
C GLU A 317 -23.13 -10.65 -16.29
N VAL A 318 -22.51 -9.48 -16.09
CA VAL A 318 -22.78 -8.27 -16.88
C VAL A 318 -22.53 -8.53 -18.38
N ALA A 319 -21.37 -9.11 -18.72
CA ALA A 319 -21.06 -9.43 -20.12
C ALA A 319 -22.06 -10.43 -20.73
N SER A 320 -22.50 -11.43 -19.96
CA SER A 320 -23.48 -12.41 -20.38
C SER A 320 -24.86 -11.80 -20.63
N LEU A 321 -25.31 -10.89 -19.76
CA LEU A 321 -26.59 -10.18 -19.92
C LEU A 321 -26.56 -9.29 -21.16
N ARG A 322 -25.49 -8.51 -21.35
CA ARG A 322 -25.28 -7.64 -22.53
C ARG A 322 -25.18 -8.39 -23.85
N ALA A 323 -24.77 -9.65 -23.84
CA ALA A 323 -24.72 -10.49 -25.04
C ALA A 323 -26.08 -11.10 -25.44
N GLN A 324 -27.09 -11.02 -24.58
CA GLN A 324 -28.44 -11.55 -24.79
C GLN A 324 -29.44 -10.49 -25.27
N GLY A 325 -29.14 -9.21 -25.07
CA GLY A 325 -29.89 -8.04 -25.51
C GLY A 325 -29.36 -7.55 -26.85
#